data_dc2fb0c1752f9a59bc25a24e191435a9
#
_entry.id   dc2fb0c1752f9a59bc25a24e191435a9
#
_cell.length_a   1.000
_cell.length_b   1.000
_cell.length_c   1.000
_cell.angle_alpha   90.00
_cell.angle_beta   90.00
_cell.angle_gamma   90.00
#
_symmetry.space_group_name_H-M   'P 1'
#
loop_
_entity.id
_entity.type
_entity.pdbx_description
1 polymer ?
#
loop_
_entity_poly.entity_id
_entity_poly.type
_entity_poly.pdbx_seq_one_letter_code
_entity_poly.pdbx_strand_id
1 'polypeptide(L)'
;MNAEKKKNNKQRGPLHNSVKECLELYFKDLDGHEPGDVYQMVINEVEPIMLETVMQYAGGNQTHAAEILGINRSTLRKKLRQYEIEI
;
A
#
# COMPACT_ATOMS: atom_id res chain seq x y z
N MET A 1 -19.17 8.16 19.54
CA MET A 1 -18.82 7.84 19.17
C MET A 1 -18.61 7.79 17.99
N ASN A 2 -18.76 7.71 17.30
CA ASN A 2 -18.62 7.77 16.11
C ASN A 2 -18.03 8.93 15.50
N ALA A 3 -17.69 9.96 16.20
CA ALA A 3 -17.02 11.12 15.69
C ALA A 3 -15.70 10.78 15.08
N GLU A 4 -15.03 9.81 15.62
CA GLU A 4 -13.77 9.41 15.08
C GLU A 4 -13.90 8.82 13.75
N LYS A 5 -14.88 8.01 13.55
CA LYS A 5 -15.09 7.42 12.28
C LYS A 5 -15.39 8.47 11.27
N LYS A 6 -16.15 9.46 11.62
CA LYS A 6 -16.44 10.51 10.70
C LYS A 6 -15.22 11.28 10.31
N LYS A 7 -14.33 11.50 11.26
CA LYS A 7 -13.12 12.17 10.95
C LYS A 7 -12.32 11.41 9.94
N ASN A 8 -12.21 10.11 10.14
CA ASN A 8 -11.46 9.30 9.21
C ASN A 8 -12.03 9.36 7.82
N ASN A 9 -13.35 9.35 7.73
CA ASN A 9 -13.97 9.43 6.44
C ASN A 9 -13.72 10.76 5.76
N LYS A 10 -13.59 11.80 6.54
CA LYS A 10 -13.38 13.12 5.97
C LYS A 10 -11.95 13.33 5.55
N GLN A 11 -11.04 12.57 6.10
CA GLN A 11 -9.63 12.79 5.83
C GLN A 11 -9.09 11.86 4.79
N ARG A 12 -9.81 11.73 3.70
CA ARG A 12 -9.36 10.89 2.60
C ARG A 12 -8.34 11.65 1.80
N GLY A 13 -7.19 11.09 1.67
CA GLY A 13 -6.11 11.76 0.99
C GLY A 13 -5.92 11.29 -0.44
N PRO A 14 -4.81 11.71 -1.04
CA PRO A 14 -4.52 11.36 -2.43
C PRO A 14 -4.43 9.86 -2.68
N LEU A 15 -3.91 9.11 -1.72
CA LEU A 15 -3.81 7.67 -1.90
C LEU A 15 -5.18 7.05 -2.02
N HIS A 16 -6.09 7.44 -1.13
CA HIS A 16 -7.45 6.95 -1.18
C HIS A 16 -8.07 7.23 -2.56
N ASN A 17 -7.91 8.44 -3.04
CA ASN A 17 -8.50 8.84 -4.31
C ASN A 17 -7.90 8.09 -5.48
N SER A 18 -6.58 7.90 -5.46
CA SER A 18 -5.92 7.18 -6.54
C SER A 18 -6.36 5.73 -6.60
N VAL A 19 -6.45 5.07 -5.45
CA VAL A 19 -6.88 3.67 -5.42
C VAL A 19 -8.32 3.56 -5.92
N LYS A 20 -9.17 4.48 -5.45
CA LYS A 20 -10.56 4.45 -5.86
C LYS A 20 -10.70 4.62 -7.37
N GLU A 21 -10.00 5.59 -7.94
CA GLU A 21 -10.05 5.81 -9.38
C GLU A 21 -9.55 4.63 -10.17
N CYS A 22 -8.44 4.05 -9.72
CA CYS A 22 -7.89 2.90 -10.40
C CYS A 22 -8.85 1.73 -10.41
N LEU A 23 -9.52 1.50 -9.28
CA LEU A 23 -10.46 0.40 -9.20
C LEU A 23 -11.70 0.66 -10.04
N GLU A 24 -12.17 1.90 -10.05
CA GLU A 24 -13.33 2.23 -10.87
C GLU A 24 -13.03 2.01 -12.35
N LEU A 25 -11.84 2.38 -12.79
CA LEU A 25 -11.42 2.14 -14.16
C LEU A 25 -11.30 0.64 -14.46
N TYR A 26 -10.74 -0.08 -13.52
CA TYR A 26 -10.59 -1.52 -13.66
C TYR A 26 -11.95 -2.19 -13.88
N PHE A 27 -12.94 -1.85 -13.04
CA PHE A 27 -14.26 -2.45 -13.15
C PHE A 27 -14.97 -2.02 -14.42
N LYS A 28 -14.69 -0.82 -14.89
CA LYS A 28 -15.30 -0.32 -16.09
C LYS A 28 -14.76 -1.00 -17.33
N ASP A 29 -13.48 -1.38 -17.30
CA ASP A 29 -12.81 -1.96 -18.45
C ASP A 29 -12.78 -3.48 -18.47
N LEU A 30 -13.63 -4.12 -17.69
CA LEU A 30 -13.62 -5.59 -17.64
C LEU A 30 -14.03 -6.22 -18.94
N ASP A 31 -14.87 -5.50 -19.69
CA ASP A 31 -15.26 -5.98 -21.02
C ASP A 31 -15.86 -7.38 -20.98
N GLY A 32 -16.72 -7.63 -20.01
CA GLY A 32 -17.36 -8.92 -19.88
C GLY A 32 -16.62 -9.96 -19.09
N HIS A 33 -15.38 -9.65 -18.70
CA HIS A 33 -14.62 -10.59 -17.89
C HIS A 33 -15.00 -10.46 -16.42
N GLU A 34 -14.89 -11.56 -15.70
CA GLU A 34 -15.15 -11.53 -14.28
C GLU A 34 -13.98 -10.93 -13.53
N PRO A 35 -14.22 -10.04 -12.58
CA PRO A 35 -13.12 -9.54 -11.78
C PRO A 35 -12.60 -10.61 -10.84
N GLY A 36 -11.33 -10.59 -10.55
CA GLY A 36 -10.76 -11.54 -9.62
C GLY A 36 -9.44 -11.05 -9.09
N ASP A 37 -9.04 -11.57 -7.94
CA ASP A 37 -7.76 -11.24 -7.32
C ASP A 37 -7.53 -9.75 -7.12
N VAL A 38 -8.60 -9.01 -6.90
CA VAL A 38 -8.51 -7.56 -6.74
C VAL A 38 -7.66 -7.18 -5.53
N TYR A 39 -7.84 -7.92 -4.44
CA TYR A 39 -7.07 -7.63 -3.23
C TYR A 39 -5.57 -7.69 -3.53
N GLN A 40 -5.15 -8.79 -4.15
CA GLN A 40 -3.74 -8.97 -4.42
C GLN A 40 -3.23 -7.97 -5.46
N MET A 41 -4.07 -7.62 -6.40
CA MET A 41 -3.72 -6.63 -7.41
C MET A 41 -3.38 -5.29 -6.76
N VAL A 42 -4.21 -4.84 -5.82
CA VAL A 42 -3.97 -3.58 -5.15
C VAL A 42 -2.73 -3.67 -4.26
N ILE A 43 -2.61 -4.74 -3.51
CA ILE A 43 -1.46 -4.90 -2.61
C ILE A 43 -0.16 -4.94 -3.39
N ASN A 44 -0.15 -5.62 -4.54
CA ASN A 44 1.06 -5.71 -5.35
C ASN A 44 1.51 -4.36 -5.90
N GLU A 45 0.59 -3.43 -6.01
CA GLU A 45 0.94 -2.09 -6.48
C GLU A 45 1.35 -1.19 -5.34
N VAL A 46 0.60 -1.22 -4.26
CA VAL A 46 0.76 -0.27 -3.18
C VAL A 46 1.90 -0.65 -2.24
N GLU A 47 2.01 -1.92 -1.93
CA GLU A 47 2.99 -2.33 -0.92
C GLU A 47 4.44 -2.07 -1.35
N PRO A 48 4.84 -2.42 -2.59
CA PRO A 48 6.23 -2.16 -2.97
C PRO A 48 6.62 -0.68 -2.94
N ILE A 49 5.73 0.18 -3.43
CA ILE A 49 6.07 1.60 -3.45
C ILE A 49 6.12 2.18 -2.04
N MET A 50 5.26 1.67 -1.15
CA MET A 50 5.30 2.08 0.23
C MET A 50 6.62 1.69 0.88
N LEU A 51 7.05 0.45 0.66
CA LEU A 51 8.30 -0.03 1.24
C LEU A 51 9.51 0.74 0.69
N GLU A 52 9.54 0.95 -0.61
CA GLU A 52 10.64 1.69 -1.23
C GLU A 52 10.74 3.10 -0.67
N THR A 53 9.61 3.76 -0.58
CA THR A 53 9.59 5.14 -0.12
C THR A 53 10.06 5.25 1.32
N VAL A 54 9.60 4.35 2.17
CA VAL A 54 10.01 4.37 3.56
C VAL A 54 11.49 4.00 3.71
N MET A 55 11.96 3.03 2.92
CA MET A 55 13.37 2.66 2.98
C MET A 55 14.26 3.83 2.56
N GLN A 56 13.85 4.57 1.55
CA GLN A 56 14.61 5.75 1.13
C GLN A 56 14.65 6.80 2.22
N TYR A 57 13.50 7.03 2.85
CA TYR A 57 13.44 8.00 3.94
C TYR A 57 14.35 7.58 5.10
N ALA A 58 14.41 6.29 5.36
CA ALA A 58 15.22 5.75 6.45
C ALA A 58 16.70 5.58 6.07
N GLY A 59 17.07 5.95 4.85
CA GLY A 59 18.46 5.87 4.43
C GLY A 59 18.97 4.45 4.37
N GLY A 60 18.13 3.49 4.09
CA GLY A 60 18.52 2.10 4.02
C GLY A 60 18.53 1.38 5.36
N ASN A 61 18.19 2.09 6.43
CA ASN A 61 18.20 1.49 7.77
C ASN A 61 16.93 0.70 8.00
N GLN A 62 17.03 -0.60 7.96
CA GLN A 62 15.86 -1.48 8.06
C GLN A 62 15.17 -1.40 9.43
N THR A 63 15.95 -1.24 10.48
CA THR A 63 15.35 -1.12 11.81
C THR A 63 14.49 0.13 11.91
N HIS A 64 15.02 1.24 11.42
CA HIS A 64 14.28 2.50 11.43
C HIS A 64 13.06 2.43 10.52
N ALA A 65 13.23 1.82 9.35
CA ALA A 65 12.12 1.67 8.41
C ALA A 65 10.99 0.82 9.01
N ALA A 66 11.35 -0.25 9.69
CA ALA A 66 10.34 -1.11 10.32
C ALA A 66 9.56 -0.34 11.38
N GLU A 67 10.26 0.50 12.14
CA GLU A 67 9.61 1.34 13.14
C GLU A 67 8.63 2.31 12.50
N ILE A 68 9.06 2.96 11.42
CA ILE A 68 8.20 3.89 10.71
C ILE A 68 6.95 3.18 10.20
N LEU A 69 7.14 2.00 9.65
CA LEU A 69 6.04 1.22 9.09
C LEU A 69 5.15 0.58 10.15
N GLY A 70 5.67 0.42 11.35
CA GLY A 70 4.92 -0.24 12.41
C GLY A 70 4.85 -1.74 12.25
N ILE A 71 5.88 -2.34 11.67
CA ILE A 71 5.93 -3.79 11.48
C ILE A 71 7.24 -4.32 12.04
N ASN A 72 7.31 -5.65 12.20
CA ASN A 72 8.52 -6.30 12.64
C ASN A 72 9.61 -6.19 11.59
N ARG A 73 10.85 -6.09 12.03
CA ARG A 73 11.96 -6.04 11.11
C ARG A 73 12.04 -7.29 10.25
N SER A 74 11.76 -8.45 10.84
CA SER A 74 11.80 -9.69 10.06
C SER A 74 10.73 -9.70 8.98
N THR A 75 9.56 -9.15 9.27
CA THR A 75 8.51 -9.03 8.28
C THR A 75 8.94 -8.10 7.15
N LEU A 76 9.56 -6.98 7.52
CA LEU A 76 10.06 -6.05 6.52
C LEU A 76 11.08 -6.72 5.60
N ARG A 77 12.02 -7.46 6.18
CA ARG A 77 13.04 -8.13 5.37
C ARG A 77 12.44 -9.11 4.40
N LYS A 78 11.42 -9.86 4.83
CA LYS A 78 10.77 -10.79 3.94
C LYS A 78 10.10 -10.07 2.78
N LYS A 79 9.45 -8.96 3.07
CA LYS A 79 8.76 -8.21 2.03
C LYS A 79 9.73 -7.55 1.06
N LEU A 80 10.82 -7.03 1.58
CA LEU A 80 11.85 -6.46 0.71
C LEU A 80 12.37 -7.51 -0.27
N ARG A 81 12.55 -8.72 0.21
CA ARG A 81 13.02 -9.81 -0.62
C ARG A 81 11.96 -10.23 -1.62
N GLN A 82 10.72 -10.29 -1.16
CA GLN A 82 9.59 -10.67 -2.00
C GLN A 82 9.46 -9.75 -3.22
N TYR A 83 9.64 -8.47 -3.01
CA TYR A 83 9.52 -7.48 -4.08
C TYR A 83 10.85 -7.10 -4.71
N GLU A 84 11.92 -7.77 -4.28
CA GLU A 84 13.26 -7.52 -4.83
C GLU A 84 13.66 -6.07 -4.72
N ILE A 85 13.41 -5.49 -3.57
CA ILE A 85 13.75 -4.09 -3.30
C ILE A 85 15.14 -4.03 -2.70
N GLU A 86 16.01 -3.29 -3.36
CA GLU A 86 17.38 -3.11 -2.89
C GLU A 86 17.58 -1.68 -2.49
N ILE A 87 18.20 -1.46 -1.37
CA ILE A 87 18.50 -0.10 -0.90
C ILE A 87 19.97 0.04 -0.59
#